data_3db1ded60accb6710871223a71823387
#
_entry.id   3db1ded60accb6710871223a71823387
#
_cell.length_a   1.000
_cell.length_b   1.000
_cell.length_c   1.000
_cell.angle_alpha   90.00
_cell.angle_beta   90.00
_cell.angle_gamma   90.00
#
_symmetry.space_group_name_H-M   'P 1'
#
loop_
_entity.id
_entity.type
_entity.pdbx_description
1 polymer ?
#
loop_
_entity_poly.entity_id
_entity_poly.type
_entity_poly.pdbx_seq_one_letter_code
_entity_poly.pdbx_strand_id
1 'polypeptide(L)'
;MGEKVNDNINGTGDYKAGDREGRPYYIGWVITVVIAFLIVIPVRRFCIESYRISTNAMEEALHQGDYILVNKLPIEGNPGRNKVVLFTSPLLKDTVSNPLFLSRCIGMPGDTILVSGDGYEVNGKLLPHSPRALNTCFITQKSAADFLKALQKLNIPVRDWKSETFGFSFSLTTFEEYQLREELTEEMNIHFIRNQAVPYKLVVPRKGRAYRLDEAALTACKEAILAEAGEKAVFRDGKLYLDGRETTFFFFGQDYYWMLSDNVNESVDSRHLGFIPHDHIIGNAWLCWFSRDKQRIFKPVN
;
A
#
# COMPACT_ATOMS: atom_id res chain seq x y z
N MET A 1 -67.52 -54.54 68.23
CA MET A 1 -67.07 -53.52 69.14
C MET A 1 -66.03 -52.69 68.38
N GLY A 2 -66.39 -51.62 67.84
CA GLY A 2 -66.09 -50.24 68.06
C GLY A 2 -64.78 -49.92 67.28
N GLU A 3 -64.56 -48.93 66.65
CA GLU A 3 -65.20 -47.63 66.49
C GLU A 3 -64.58 -46.92 65.24
N LYS A 4 -65.37 -46.10 64.67
CA LYS A 4 -65.04 -45.18 63.61
C LYS A 4 -63.97 -44.19 64.05
N VAL A 5 -63.08 -43.73 63.16
CA VAL A 5 -62.80 -42.30 63.04
C VAL A 5 -62.49 -41.98 61.57
N ASN A 6 -63.22 -41.05 61.09
CA ASN A 6 -63.20 -40.32 59.87
C ASN A 6 -62.21 -39.17 60.09
N ASP A 7 -61.37 -38.85 59.13
CA ASP A 7 -60.96 -37.45 58.93
C ASP A 7 -60.47 -37.17 57.55
N ASN A 8 -61.26 -36.40 56.88
CA ASN A 8 -61.04 -35.63 55.69
C ASN A 8 -59.92 -34.61 55.92
N ILE A 9 -58.88 -34.60 55.06
CA ILE A 9 -58.18 -33.35 54.78
C ILE A 9 -57.95 -33.25 53.28
N ASN A 10 -58.86 -32.56 52.57
CA ASN A 10 -58.70 -31.98 51.29
C ASN A 10 -57.72 -30.80 51.41
N GLY A 11 -56.55 -30.97 50.92
CA GLY A 11 -55.58 -29.89 50.67
C GLY A 11 -55.26 -29.77 49.18
N THR A 12 -56.16 -29.14 48.46
CA THR A 12 -55.89 -28.70 47.08
C THR A 12 -54.89 -27.53 47.12
N GLY A 13 -53.60 -27.85 47.06
CA GLY A 13 -52.60 -26.86 46.82
C GLY A 13 -52.64 -26.43 45.31
N ASP A 14 -53.24 -25.28 45.08
CA ASP A 14 -53.17 -24.58 43.82
C ASP A 14 -51.72 -24.23 43.53
N TYR A 15 -51.01 -25.09 42.79
CA TYR A 15 -49.79 -24.70 42.10
C TYR A 15 -50.21 -23.82 40.96
N LYS A 16 -50.14 -22.49 41.11
CA LYS A 16 -50.12 -21.53 40.05
C LYS A 16 -48.89 -21.87 39.18
N ALA A 17 -49.12 -22.55 38.08
CA ALA A 17 -48.16 -22.63 36.97
C ALA A 17 -47.93 -21.18 36.53
N GLY A 18 -46.76 -20.63 36.93
CA GLY A 18 -46.32 -19.33 36.40
C GLY A 18 -46.24 -19.42 34.90
N ASP A 19 -47.14 -18.73 34.24
CA ASP A 19 -47.03 -18.45 32.79
C ASP A 19 -45.67 -17.83 32.52
N ARG A 20 -44.69 -18.67 32.20
CA ARG A 20 -43.52 -18.23 31.46
C ARG A 20 -44.03 -17.93 30.08
N GLU A 21 -44.47 -16.68 29.85
CA GLU A 21 -44.62 -16.17 28.51
C GLU A 21 -43.31 -16.45 27.79
N GLY A 22 -43.30 -17.51 27.00
CA GLY A 22 -42.15 -17.87 26.18
C GLY A 22 -41.90 -16.72 25.23
N ARG A 23 -40.79 -15.98 25.43
CA ARG A 23 -40.37 -14.94 24.48
C ARG A 23 -40.41 -15.58 23.10
N PRO A 24 -41.18 -15.01 22.15
CA PRO A 24 -41.33 -15.65 20.83
C PRO A 24 -39.95 -15.85 20.21
N TYR A 25 -39.72 -17.05 19.70
CA TYR A 25 -38.44 -17.53 19.15
C TYR A 25 -37.75 -16.53 18.19
N TYR A 26 -38.51 -15.74 17.42
CA TYR A 26 -38.04 -14.72 16.52
C TYR A 26 -37.35 -13.55 17.23
N ILE A 27 -37.70 -13.23 18.50
CA ILE A 27 -37.06 -12.14 19.25
C ILE A 27 -35.56 -12.46 19.50
N GLY A 28 -35.25 -13.71 19.87
CA GLY A 28 -33.87 -14.16 20.03
C GLY A 28 -33.08 -14.01 18.73
N TRP A 29 -33.68 -14.36 17.61
CA TRP A 29 -33.08 -14.24 16.29
C TRP A 29 -32.82 -12.78 15.90
N VAL A 30 -33.80 -11.91 16.10
CA VAL A 30 -33.67 -10.46 15.84
C VAL A 30 -32.57 -9.86 16.71
N ILE A 31 -32.50 -10.18 18.00
CA ILE A 31 -31.44 -9.71 18.89
C ILE A 31 -30.05 -10.16 18.37
N THR A 32 -29.90 -11.42 17.97
CA THR A 32 -28.64 -11.94 17.44
C THR A 32 -28.21 -11.19 16.17
N VAL A 33 -29.14 -10.93 15.25
CA VAL A 33 -28.87 -10.17 14.02
C VAL A 33 -28.48 -8.73 14.35
N VAL A 34 -29.17 -8.07 15.28
CA VAL A 34 -28.83 -6.71 15.70
C VAL A 34 -27.43 -6.65 16.33
N ILE A 35 -27.10 -7.60 17.21
CA ILE A 35 -25.77 -7.69 17.81
C ILE A 35 -24.70 -7.92 16.72
N ALA A 36 -24.97 -8.81 15.76
CA ALA A 36 -24.05 -9.05 14.64
C ALA A 36 -23.77 -7.75 13.86
N PHE A 37 -24.82 -6.98 13.54
CA PHE A 37 -24.65 -5.69 12.86
C PHE A 37 -23.89 -4.67 13.72
N LEU A 38 -24.18 -4.61 15.03
CA LEU A 38 -23.46 -3.72 15.97
C LEU A 38 -21.96 -4.05 16.06
N ILE A 39 -21.57 -5.28 15.80
CA ILE A 39 -20.15 -5.69 15.77
C ILE A 39 -19.56 -5.47 14.37
N VAL A 40 -20.22 -5.94 13.33
CA VAL A 40 -19.69 -5.94 11.96
C VAL A 40 -19.50 -4.53 11.41
N ILE A 41 -20.44 -3.61 11.68
CA ILE A 41 -20.37 -2.24 11.17
C ILE A 41 -19.14 -1.49 11.73
N PRO A 42 -18.87 -1.45 13.05
CA PRO A 42 -17.67 -0.82 13.58
C PRO A 42 -16.38 -1.50 13.10
N VAL A 43 -16.33 -2.84 13.08
CA VAL A 43 -15.16 -3.58 12.59
C VAL A 43 -14.84 -3.19 11.16
N ARG A 44 -15.85 -3.17 10.28
CA ARG A 44 -15.67 -2.74 8.88
C ARG A 44 -15.27 -1.27 8.77
N ARG A 45 -15.84 -0.39 9.60
CA ARG A 45 -15.58 1.06 9.51
C ARG A 45 -14.20 1.43 10.02
N PHE A 46 -13.73 0.79 11.08
CA PHE A 46 -12.54 1.21 11.82
C PHE A 46 -11.36 0.23 11.73
N CYS A 47 -11.61 -1.04 11.49
CA CYS A 47 -10.55 -2.04 11.58
C CYS A 47 -10.10 -2.55 10.22
N ILE A 48 -11.04 -3.03 9.39
CA ILE A 48 -10.69 -3.72 8.13
C ILE A 48 -11.66 -3.30 7.03
N GLU A 49 -11.10 -2.91 5.90
CA GLU A 49 -11.89 -2.56 4.71
C GLU A 49 -11.36 -3.25 3.47
N SER A 50 -12.27 -3.61 2.56
CA SER A 50 -11.94 -4.26 1.30
C SER A 50 -11.78 -3.23 0.19
N TYR A 51 -10.67 -3.30 -0.55
CA TYR A 51 -10.40 -2.46 -1.70
C TYR A 51 -10.14 -3.31 -2.94
N ARG A 52 -10.61 -2.83 -4.09
CA ARG A 52 -10.33 -3.43 -5.38
C ARG A 52 -9.11 -2.75 -5.99
N ILE A 53 -8.17 -3.55 -6.47
CA ILE A 53 -7.00 -3.06 -7.19
C ILE A 53 -7.42 -2.62 -8.59
N SER A 54 -7.18 -1.35 -8.92
CA SER A 54 -7.55 -0.75 -10.21
C SER A 54 -6.36 -0.50 -11.14
N THR A 55 -5.13 -0.62 -10.63
CA THR A 55 -3.90 -0.28 -11.34
C THR A 55 -2.90 -1.43 -11.30
N ASN A 56 -1.89 -1.39 -12.18
CA ASN A 56 -0.79 -2.35 -12.23
C ASN A 56 0.41 -1.90 -11.38
N ALA A 57 0.26 -0.89 -10.52
CA ALA A 57 1.36 -0.33 -9.73
C ALA A 57 2.09 -1.35 -8.83
N MET A 58 1.39 -2.39 -8.41
CA MET A 58 1.91 -3.49 -7.61
C MET A 58 1.83 -4.83 -8.37
N GLU A 59 1.91 -4.77 -9.71
CA GLU A 59 1.93 -5.97 -10.56
C GLU A 59 2.98 -6.96 -10.05
N GLU A 60 2.78 -8.25 -10.22
CA GLU A 60 3.52 -9.35 -9.60
C GLU A 60 3.23 -9.56 -8.09
N ALA A 61 3.02 -8.52 -7.27
CA ALA A 61 2.50 -8.69 -5.92
C ALA A 61 0.97 -8.75 -5.89
N LEU A 62 0.31 -7.86 -6.65
CA LEU A 62 -1.13 -7.74 -6.74
C LEU A 62 -1.52 -7.39 -8.18
N HIS A 63 -2.50 -8.09 -8.74
CA HIS A 63 -2.97 -7.83 -10.10
C HIS A 63 -4.21 -6.95 -10.12
N GLN A 64 -4.38 -6.23 -11.22
CA GLN A 64 -5.60 -5.47 -11.46
C GLN A 64 -6.83 -6.39 -11.38
N GLY A 65 -7.79 -5.99 -10.56
CA GLY A 65 -9.02 -6.75 -10.31
C GLY A 65 -8.98 -7.61 -9.05
N ASP A 66 -7.84 -7.74 -8.38
CA ASP A 66 -7.74 -8.35 -7.07
C ASP A 66 -8.49 -7.52 -6.01
N TYR A 67 -8.99 -8.19 -4.98
CA TYR A 67 -9.56 -7.54 -3.81
C TYR A 67 -8.69 -7.82 -2.60
N ILE A 68 -8.25 -6.77 -1.94
CA ILE A 68 -7.41 -6.85 -0.74
C ILE A 68 -8.17 -6.41 0.50
N LEU A 69 -7.81 -6.97 1.64
CA LEU A 69 -8.18 -6.44 2.94
C LEU A 69 -7.08 -5.51 3.43
N VAL A 70 -7.48 -4.29 3.79
CA VAL A 70 -6.60 -3.29 4.38
C VAL A 70 -6.91 -3.17 5.85
N ASN A 71 -5.88 -3.34 6.67
CA ASN A 71 -5.94 -3.12 8.10
C ASN A 71 -5.80 -1.62 8.37
N LYS A 72 -6.87 -1.02 8.89
CA LYS A 72 -6.98 0.41 9.22
C LYS A 72 -6.76 0.69 10.71
N LEU A 73 -6.60 -0.34 11.53
CA LEU A 73 -6.32 -0.12 12.95
C LEU A 73 -5.10 0.78 13.06
N PRO A 74 -5.17 1.83 13.89
CA PRO A 74 -4.04 2.70 14.11
C PRO A 74 -2.87 1.83 14.58
N ILE A 75 -1.94 1.62 13.67
CA ILE A 75 -0.68 1.03 14.02
C ILE A 75 -0.01 2.12 14.84
N GLU A 76 0.07 1.92 16.15
CA GLU A 76 0.81 2.83 17.00
C GLU A 76 2.21 3.00 16.42
N GLY A 77 2.41 4.14 15.75
CA GLY A 77 3.67 4.54 15.17
C GLY A 77 3.70 4.53 13.64
N ASN A 78 3.95 3.44 12.97
CA ASN A 78 4.38 3.46 11.57
C ASN A 78 3.77 2.32 10.76
N PRO A 79 3.53 2.50 9.43
CA PRO A 79 3.02 1.43 8.57
C PRO A 79 3.95 0.21 8.48
N GLY A 80 5.22 0.39 8.87
CA GLY A 80 6.24 -0.66 8.79
C GLY A 80 7.01 -0.62 7.46
N ARG A 81 8.34 -0.82 7.57
CA ARG A 81 9.21 -0.86 6.41
C ARG A 81 8.89 -2.07 5.54
N ASN A 82 8.95 -1.89 4.24
CA ASN A 82 8.68 -2.90 3.20
C ASN A 82 7.25 -3.45 3.20
N LYS A 83 6.31 -2.80 3.89
CA LYS A 83 4.89 -3.14 3.85
C LYS A 83 4.19 -2.42 2.72
N VAL A 84 3.21 -3.08 2.12
CA VAL A 84 2.34 -2.49 1.10
C VAL A 84 1.26 -1.67 1.80
N VAL A 85 1.19 -0.39 1.47
CA VAL A 85 0.39 0.62 2.17
C VAL A 85 -0.60 1.26 1.21
N LEU A 86 -1.84 1.39 1.65
CA LEU A 86 -2.87 2.18 0.98
C LEU A 86 -2.85 3.60 1.55
N PHE A 87 -2.79 4.60 0.67
CA PHE A 87 -2.69 6.01 1.08
C PHE A 87 -3.34 6.96 0.08
N THR A 88 -3.51 8.22 0.48
CA THR A 88 -3.87 9.34 -0.38
C THR A 88 -2.69 10.31 -0.51
N SER A 89 -2.80 11.30 -1.38
CA SER A 89 -1.78 12.34 -1.52
C SER A 89 -2.35 13.73 -1.29
N PRO A 90 -1.66 14.59 -0.53
CA PRO A 90 -2.07 15.97 -0.36
C PRO A 90 -2.10 16.76 -1.67
N LEU A 91 -1.25 16.39 -2.63
CA LEU A 91 -1.17 16.99 -3.98
C LEU A 91 -2.51 16.90 -4.75
N LEU A 92 -3.32 15.89 -4.46
CA LEU A 92 -4.56 15.60 -5.19
C LEU A 92 -5.80 15.77 -4.32
N LYS A 93 -5.69 16.47 -3.18
CA LYS A 93 -6.77 16.65 -2.21
C LYS A 93 -8.01 17.37 -2.81
N ASP A 94 -7.79 18.27 -3.75
CA ASP A 94 -8.85 19.06 -4.37
C ASP A 94 -9.44 18.42 -5.64
N THR A 95 -9.02 17.19 -5.96
CA THR A 95 -9.62 16.45 -7.07
C THR A 95 -10.92 15.78 -6.66
N VAL A 96 -11.91 15.77 -7.56
CA VAL A 96 -13.27 15.25 -7.32
C VAL A 96 -13.29 13.80 -6.82
N SER A 97 -12.22 13.03 -7.05
CA SER A 97 -12.16 11.59 -6.74
C SER A 97 -11.24 11.21 -5.59
N ASN A 98 -10.42 12.13 -5.04
CA ASN A 98 -9.41 11.84 -4.02
C ASN A 98 -8.76 10.43 -4.22
N PRO A 99 -7.90 10.27 -5.24
CA PRO A 99 -7.46 8.97 -5.68
C PRO A 99 -6.66 8.23 -4.61
N LEU A 100 -6.87 6.92 -4.55
CA LEU A 100 -6.17 6.01 -3.66
C LEU A 100 -4.95 5.44 -4.35
N PHE A 101 -3.82 5.42 -3.64
CA PHE A 101 -2.56 4.86 -4.10
C PHE A 101 -2.19 3.66 -3.24
N LEU A 102 -1.54 2.70 -3.87
CA LEU A 102 -1.02 1.51 -3.21
C LEU A 102 0.44 1.35 -3.58
N SER A 103 1.33 1.42 -2.59
CA SER A 103 2.78 1.28 -2.81
C SER A 103 3.46 0.71 -1.57
N ARG A 104 4.72 0.37 -1.70
CA ARG A 104 5.54 -0.18 -0.62
C ARG A 104 6.22 0.94 0.17
N CYS A 105 6.12 0.90 1.50
CA CYS A 105 6.80 1.85 2.38
C CYS A 105 8.30 1.52 2.46
N ILE A 106 9.11 2.28 1.76
CA ILE A 106 10.57 2.11 1.74
C ILE A 106 11.23 2.98 2.81
N GLY A 107 10.81 4.24 2.91
CA GLY A 107 11.38 5.22 3.84
C GLY A 107 10.48 5.53 5.01
N MET A 108 11.05 5.42 6.21
CA MET A 108 10.42 5.74 7.49
C MET A 108 10.90 7.10 7.99
N PRO A 109 10.17 7.77 8.90
CA PRO A 109 10.54 9.09 9.42
C PRO A 109 11.96 9.14 9.99
N GLY A 110 12.80 9.98 9.43
CA GLY A 110 14.20 10.17 9.80
C GLY A 110 15.21 9.27 9.07
N ASP A 111 14.74 8.42 8.16
CA ASP A 111 15.63 7.62 7.32
C ASP A 111 16.36 8.47 6.28
N THR A 112 17.56 8.04 5.95
CA THR A 112 18.28 8.48 4.76
C THR A 112 18.14 7.41 3.69
N ILE A 113 17.60 7.78 2.53
CA ILE A 113 17.36 6.89 1.41
C ILE A 113 18.29 7.29 0.27
N LEU A 114 19.02 6.34 -0.29
CA LEU A 114 19.67 6.45 -1.58
C LEU A 114 18.89 5.59 -2.57
N VAL A 115 18.29 6.21 -3.56
CA VAL A 115 17.59 5.53 -4.66
C VAL A 115 18.57 5.43 -5.83
N SER A 116 18.80 4.22 -6.32
CA SER A 116 19.67 3.96 -7.48
C SER A 116 19.01 2.93 -8.39
N GLY A 117 19.58 2.76 -9.59
CA GLY A 117 19.11 1.73 -10.53
C GLY A 117 19.22 0.29 -9.98
N ASP A 118 20.12 0.05 -9.03
CA ASP A 118 20.38 -1.27 -8.46
C ASP A 118 19.57 -1.54 -7.19
N GLY A 119 18.86 -0.54 -6.64
CA GLY A 119 18.08 -0.72 -5.45
C GLY A 119 17.93 0.53 -4.58
N TYR A 120 17.46 0.29 -3.40
CA TYR A 120 17.28 1.31 -2.37
C TYR A 120 18.21 1.02 -1.20
N GLU A 121 19.06 1.97 -0.86
CA GLU A 121 19.77 1.92 0.40
C GLU A 121 19.04 2.75 1.42
N VAL A 122 18.81 2.18 2.59
CA VAL A 122 18.20 2.89 3.71
C VAL A 122 19.17 2.85 4.89
N ASN A 123 19.62 4.04 5.31
CA ASN A 123 20.62 4.20 6.37
C ASN A 123 21.91 3.40 6.10
N GLY A 124 22.35 3.37 4.83
CA GLY A 124 23.56 2.65 4.40
C GLY A 124 23.42 1.14 4.32
N LYS A 125 22.19 0.61 4.43
CA LYS A 125 21.90 -0.80 4.23
C LYS A 125 21.08 -0.97 2.96
N LEU A 126 21.54 -1.83 2.06
CA LEU A 126 20.78 -2.20 0.88
C LEU A 126 19.47 -2.86 1.31
N LEU A 127 18.37 -2.30 0.89
CA LEU A 127 17.05 -2.93 1.02
C LEU A 127 16.82 -3.72 -0.27
N PRO A 128 16.75 -5.05 -0.20
CA PRO A 128 16.53 -5.84 -1.39
C PRO A 128 15.21 -5.40 -2.04
N HIS A 129 15.23 -5.24 -3.34
CA HIS A 129 14.02 -5.11 -4.11
C HIS A 129 13.10 -6.30 -3.83
N SER A 130 11.80 -6.08 -3.88
CA SER A 130 10.88 -7.20 -3.97
C SER A 130 11.37 -8.11 -5.12
N PRO A 131 11.47 -9.44 -4.94
CA PRO A 131 11.83 -10.36 -6.02
C PRO A 131 10.90 -10.21 -7.24
N ARG A 132 9.76 -9.57 -7.04
CA ARG A 132 8.72 -9.32 -8.04
C ARG A 132 8.70 -7.89 -8.56
N ALA A 133 9.62 -7.03 -8.10
CA ALA A 133 9.72 -5.67 -8.61
C ALA A 133 10.14 -5.68 -10.07
N LEU A 134 9.45 -4.87 -10.88
CA LEU A 134 9.71 -4.75 -12.31
C LEU A 134 10.74 -3.65 -12.58
N ASN A 135 11.75 -3.98 -13.34
CA ASN A 135 12.77 -3.06 -13.82
C ASN A 135 12.51 -2.71 -15.27
N THR A 136 12.67 -1.45 -15.63
CA THR A 136 12.63 -1.01 -17.03
C THR A 136 13.90 -1.45 -17.73
N CYS A 137 13.73 -2.19 -18.80
CA CYS A 137 14.79 -2.63 -19.68
C CYS A 137 14.59 -2.06 -21.09
N PHE A 138 15.66 -2.00 -21.85
CA PHE A 138 15.66 -1.53 -23.23
C PHE A 138 16.42 -2.51 -24.12
N ILE A 139 15.89 -2.76 -25.31
CA ILE A 139 16.56 -3.51 -26.36
C ILE A 139 16.53 -2.73 -27.68
N THR A 140 17.63 -2.76 -28.44
CA THR A 140 17.68 -2.10 -29.72
C THR A 140 16.78 -2.80 -30.75
N GLN A 141 16.28 -2.05 -31.72
CA GLN A 141 15.41 -2.56 -32.77
C GLN A 141 16.01 -3.75 -33.54
N LYS A 142 17.34 -3.73 -33.77
CA LYS A 142 18.06 -4.80 -34.45
C LYS A 142 17.95 -6.15 -33.76
N SER A 143 17.98 -6.17 -32.42
CA SER A 143 17.99 -7.38 -31.59
C SER A 143 16.61 -7.81 -31.10
N ALA A 144 15.57 -7.02 -31.36
CA ALA A 144 14.24 -7.23 -30.79
C ALA A 144 13.60 -8.57 -31.17
N ALA A 145 13.75 -9.01 -32.42
CA ALA A 145 13.15 -10.25 -32.89
C ALA A 145 13.75 -11.49 -32.20
N ASP A 146 15.04 -11.55 -32.04
CA ASP A 146 15.72 -12.67 -31.39
C ASP A 146 15.55 -12.61 -29.87
N PHE A 147 15.47 -11.40 -29.30
CA PHE A 147 15.12 -11.18 -27.93
C PHE A 147 13.71 -11.71 -27.57
N LEU A 148 12.71 -11.44 -28.41
CA LEU A 148 11.35 -11.98 -28.23
C LEU A 148 11.32 -13.52 -28.29
N LYS A 149 12.14 -14.14 -29.15
CA LYS A 149 12.29 -15.61 -29.18
C LYS A 149 12.87 -16.14 -27.86
N ALA A 150 13.88 -15.44 -27.29
CA ALA A 150 14.47 -15.82 -26.01
C ALA A 150 13.45 -15.71 -24.86
N LEU A 151 12.66 -14.64 -24.82
CA LEU A 151 11.55 -14.50 -23.85
C LEU A 151 10.54 -15.65 -23.96
N GLN A 152 10.15 -15.99 -25.17
CA GLN A 152 9.22 -17.10 -25.44
C GLN A 152 9.80 -18.45 -25.01
N LYS A 153 11.08 -18.72 -25.30
CA LYS A 153 11.79 -19.95 -24.88
C LYS A 153 11.80 -20.11 -23.36
N LEU A 154 12.00 -19.00 -22.63
CA LEU A 154 12.04 -18.98 -21.16
C LEU A 154 10.65 -18.86 -20.51
N ASN A 155 9.57 -18.81 -21.29
CA ASN A 155 8.21 -18.51 -20.82
C ASN A 155 8.11 -17.22 -20.01
N ILE A 156 8.94 -16.21 -20.33
CA ILE A 156 8.88 -14.90 -19.70
C ILE A 156 7.80 -14.06 -20.38
N PRO A 157 6.79 -13.55 -19.66
CA PRO A 157 5.73 -12.75 -20.26
C PRO A 157 6.27 -11.38 -20.71
N VAL A 158 5.81 -10.91 -21.84
CA VAL A 158 6.13 -9.56 -22.37
C VAL A 158 5.23 -8.57 -21.65
N ARG A 159 5.84 -7.67 -20.87
CA ARG A 159 5.13 -6.62 -20.10
C ARG A 159 5.57 -5.24 -20.56
N ASP A 160 4.65 -4.28 -20.57
CA ASP A 160 4.90 -2.84 -20.82
C ASP A 160 5.70 -2.55 -22.09
N TRP A 161 5.51 -3.36 -23.14
CA TRP A 161 6.25 -3.21 -24.39
C TRP A 161 5.89 -1.90 -25.10
N LYS A 162 6.86 -0.99 -25.18
CA LYS A 162 6.69 0.33 -25.80
C LYS A 162 7.73 0.53 -26.87
N SER A 163 7.32 1.11 -28.02
CA SER A 163 8.23 1.51 -29.07
C SER A 163 8.91 2.82 -28.71
N GLU A 164 10.23 2.84 -28.82
CA GLU A 164 11.09 3.99 -28.61
C GLU A 164 11.82 4.34 -29.93
N THR A 165 12.50 5.49 -29.97
CA THR A 165 13.15 5.97 -31.18
C THR A 165 14.19 4.98 -31.76
N PHE A 166 14.90 4.24 -30.91
CA PHE A 166 15.99 3.35 -31.31
C PHE A 166 15.77 1.88 -30.93
N GLY A 167 14.57 1.53 -30.44
CA GLY A 167 14.29 0.17 -30.00
C GLY A 167 12.99 0.04 -29.24
N PHE A 168 13.00 -0.77 -28.20
CA PHE A 168 11.82 -1.05 -27.38
C PHE A 168 12.18 -1.02 -25.90
N SER A 169 11.31 -0.40 -25.10
CA SER A 169 11.34 -0.51 -23.65
C SER A 169 10.29 -1.52 -23.17
N PHE A 170 10.59 -2.20 -22.09
CA PHE A 170 9.74 -3.25 -21.50
C PHE A 170 10.13 -3.50 -20.03
N SER A 171 9.34 -4.30 -19.32
CA SER A 171 9.53 -4.58 -17.89
C SER A 171 9.86 -6.04 -17.63
N LEU A 172 10.88 -6.26 -16.79
CA LEU A 172 11.30 -7.57 -16.29
C LEU A 172 11.52 -7.52 -14.79
N THR A 173 11.27 -8.65 -14.11
CA THR A 173 11.78 -8.84 -12.75
C THR A 173 13.28 -9.06 -12.76
N THR A 174 13.95 -8.84 -11.64
CA THR A 174 15.40 -9.08 -11.52
C THR A 174 15.76 -10.54 -11.83
N PHE A 175 14.91 -11.49 -11.48
CA PHE A 175 15.13 -12.90 -11.78
C PHE A 175 15.00 -13.22 -13.27
N GLU A 176 13.97 -12.69 -13.93
CA GLU A 176 13.80 -12.84 -15.38
C GLU A 176 14.92 -12.18 -16.17
N GLU A 177 15.38 -11.01 -15.72
CA GLU A 177 16.55 -10.35 -16.30
C GLU A 177 17.80 -11.25 -16.21
N TYR A 178 18.04 -11.86 -15.05
CA TYR A 178 19.15 -12.80 -14.86
C TYR A 178 19.05 -14.00 -15.80
N GLN A 179 17.90 -14.68 -15.82
CA GLN A 179 17.67 -15.84 -16.69
C GLN A 179 17.87 -15.48 -18.17
N LEU A 180 17.40 -14.32 -18.56
CA LEU A 180 17.51 -13.84 -19.94
C LEU A 180 18.97 -13.54 -20.33
N ARG A 181 19.74 -12.92 -19.44
CA ARG A 181 21.17 -12.64 -19.69
C ARG A 181 22.02 -13.90 -19.86
N GLU A 182 21.69 -14.97 -19.19
CA GLU A 182 22.33 -16.28 -19.35
C GLU A 182 22.00 -16.94 -20.71
N GLU A 183 20.82 -16.67 -21.27
CA GLU A 183 20.38 -17.21 -22.56
C GLU A 183 20.85 -16.38 -23.76
N LEU A 184 21.05 -15.07 -23.57
CA LEU A 184 21.45 -14.16 -24.65
C LEU A 184 22.92 -14.33 -25.00
N THR A 185 23.26 -14.18 -26.31
CA THR A 185 24.64 -14.08 -26.76
C THR A 185 25.31 -12.82 -26.22
N GLU A 186 26.65 -12.78 -26.20
CA GLU A 186 27.41 -11.59 -25.79
C GLU A 186 27.02 -10.35 -26.60
N GLU A 187 26.85 -10.49 -27.91
CA GLU A 187 26.44 -9.39 -28.81
C GLU A 187 25.05 -8.86 -28.40
N MET A 188 24.10 -9.74 -28.09
CA MET A 188 22.75 -9.33 -27.66
C MET A 188 22.77 -8.69 -26.29
N ASN A 189 23.59 -9.18 -25.37
CA ASN A 189 23.73 -8.61 -24.03
C ASN A 189 24.23 -7.17 -24.03
N ILE A 190 25.09 -6.79 -25.00
CA ILE A 190 25.55 -5.40 -25.19
C ILE A 190 24.39 -4.48 -25.58
N HIS A 191 23.40 -4.99 -26.31
CA HIS A 191 22.23 -4.25 -26.76
C HIS A 191 21.05 -4.29 -25.79
N PHE A 192 21.16 -5.10 -24.74
CA PHE A 192 20.17 -5.22 -23.68
C PHE A 192 20.59 -4.39 -22.45
N ILE A 193 19.93 -3.27 -22.25
CA ILE A 193 20.30 -2.28 -21.24
C ILE A 193 19.19 -2.17 -20.21
N ARG A 194 19.54 -2.25 -18.94
CA ARG A 194 18.65 -1.84 -17.84
C ARG A 194 18.68 -0.32 -17.75
N ASN A 195 17.51 0.30 -17.79
CA ASN A 195 17.40 1.75 -17.60
C ASN A 195 17.68 2.06 -16.11
N GLN A 196 18.82 2.72 -15.87
CA GLN A 196 19.22 3.13 -14.53
C GLN A 196 18.81 4.59 -14.32
N ALA A 197 17.94 4.83 -13.36
CA ALA A 197 17.64 6.19 -12.92
C ALA A 197 18.90 6.83 -12.29
N VAL A 198 19.06 8.14 -12.49
CA VAL A 198 20.13 8.90 -11.82
C VAL A 198 19.98 8.74 -10.31
N PRO A 199 21.03 8.29 -9.59
CA PRO A 199 20.94 8.11 -8.15
C PRO A 199 20.66 9.44 -7.43
N TYR A 200 19.75 9.42 -6.47
CA TYR A 200 19.49 10.56 -5.62
C TYR A 200 19.36 10.15 -4.14
N LYS A 201 19.75 11.08 -3.26
CA LYS A 201 19.73 10.87 -1.82
C LYS A 201 18.70 11.81 -1.18
N LEU A 202 17.85 11.25 -0.33
CA LEU A 202 16.82 11.98 0.42
C LEU A 202 16.87 11.60 1.88
N VAL A 203 16.52 12.55 2.75
CA VAL A 203 16.21 12.28 4.16
C VAL A 203 14.70 12.38 4.32
N VAL A 204 14.07 11.38 4.94
CA VAL A 204 12.63 11.38 5.17
C VAL A 204 12.30 12.31 6.34
N PRO A 205 11.40 13.29 6.18
CA PRO A 205 11.05 14.21 7.25
C PRO A 205 10.47 13.49 8.47
N ARG A 206 10.87 13.97 9.65
CA ARG A 206 10.38 13.47 10.93
C ARG A 206 9.82 14.62 11.76
N LYS A 207 8.68 14.36 12.39
CA LYS A 207 7.99 15.31 13.28
C LYS A 207 8.94 15.96 14.28
N GLY A 208 8.87 17.29 14.35
CA GLY A 208 9.59 18.11 15.35
C GLY A 208 11.11 18.16 15.17
N ARG A 209 11.66 17.64 14.06
CA ARG A 209 13.08 17.79 13.74
C ARG A 209 13.30 18.83 12.65
N ALA A 210 14.37 19.62 12.79
CA ALA A 210 14.81 20.52 11.74
C ALA A 210 15.20 19.70 10.49
N TYR A 211 14.59 20.00 9.39
CA TYR A 211 14.85 19.37 8.12
C TYR A 211 15.58 20.35 7.20
N ARG A 212 16.79 19.99 6.78
CA ARG A 212 17.58 20.83 5.88
C ARG A 212 17.06 20.66 4.45
N LEU A 213 16.84 21.78 3.80
CA LEU A 213 16.34 21.85 2.42
C LEU A 213 17.51 22.08 1.46
N ASP A 214 18.05 21.02 0.87
CA ASP A 214 18.85 21.09 -0.33
C ASP A 214 17.94 21.00 -1.58
N GLU A 215 18.49 21.08 -2.78
CA GLU A 215 17.73 21.11 -4.03
C GLU A 215 16.84 19.87 -4.21
N ALA A 216 17.37 18.67 -3.93
CA ALA A 216 16.60 17.43 -3.99
C ALA A 216 15.51 17.37 -2.93
N ALA A 217 15.82 17.81 -1.70
CA ALA A 217 14.89 17.89 -0.59
C ALA A 217 13.78 18.92 -0.86
N LEU A 218 14.09 20.08 -1.43
CA LEU A 218 13.11 21.09 -1.82
C LEU A 218 12.09 20.53 -2.80
N THR A 219 12.55 19.80 -3.81
CA THR A 219 11.67 19.18 -4.80
C THR A 219 10.78 18.12 -4.14
N ALA A 220 11.34 17.22 -3.34
CA ALA A 220 10.61 16.13 -2.71
C ALA A 220 9.65 16.60 -1.59
N CYS A 221 9.96 17.71 -0.91
CA CYS A 221 9.17 18.24 0.21
C CYS A 221 8.20 19.35 -0.18
N LYS A 222 8.25 19.87 -1.39
CA LYS A 222 7.50 21.05 -1.81
C LYS A 222 6.02 20.95 -1.43
N GLU A 223 5.35 19.90 -1.84
CA GLU A 223 3.92 19.72 -1.59
C GLU A 223 3.62 19.49 -0.10
N ALA A 224 4.51 18.78 0.61
CA ALA A 224 4.39 18.60 2.04
C ALA A 224 4.51 19.93 2.81
N ILE A 225 5.44 20.80 2.40
CA ILE A 225 5.61 22.14 3.00
C ILE A 225 4.39 23.02 2.70
N LEU A 226 3.90 23.01 1.44
CA LEU A 226 2.71 23.76 1.08
C LEU A 226 1.46 23.29 1.83
N ALA A 227 1.32 21.97 2.04
CA ALA A 227 0.22 21.41 2.79
C ALA A 227 0.23 21.81 4.28
N GLU A 228 1.42 21.91 4.91
CA GLU A 228 1.54 22.30 6.32
C GLU A 228 1.56 23.82 6.55
N ALA A 229 2.30 24.55 5.73
CA ALA A 229 2.51 25.99 5.93
C ALA A 229 1.48 26.86 5.19
N GLY A 230 0.77 26.31 4.19
CA GLY A 230 -0.23 27.04 3.40
C GLY A 230 0.34 28.29 2.73
N GLU A 231 -0.39 29.40 2.84
CA GLU A 231 -0.01 30.69 2.24
C GLU A 231 1.29 31.32 2.79
N LYS A 232 1.79 30.82 3.95
CA LYS A 232 3.05 31.31 4.53
C LYS A 232 4.27 30.83 3.76
N ALA A 233 4.15 29.73 2.99
CA ALA A 233 5.23 29.16 2.21
C ALA A 233 5.17 29.62 0.75
N VAL A 234 6.22 30.24 0.28
CA VAL A 234 6.37 30.66 -1.13
C VAL A 234 7.66 30.08 -1.67
N PHE A 235 7.57 29.38 -2.80
CA PHE A 235 8.72 28.88 -3.54
C PHE A 235 9.03 29.85 -4.68
N ARG A 236 10.24 30.41 -4.67
CA ARG A 236 10.73 31.31 -5.71
C ARG A 236 12.20 31.03 -5.98
N ASP A 237 12.57 30.96 -7.26
CA ASP A 237 13.97 30.77 -7.72
C ASP A 237 14.69 29.59 -7.05
N GLY A 238 13.97 28.47 -6.86
CA GLY A 238 14.52 27.26 -6.21
C GLY A 238 14.75 27.40 -4.71
N LYS A 239 14.14 28.41 -4.05
CA LYS A 239 14.27 28.66 -2.61
C LYS A 239 12.91 28.70 -1.94
N LEU A 240 12.89 28.37 -0.65
CA LEU A 240 11.72 28.50 0.21
C LEU A 240 11.77 29.81 0.99
N TYR A 241 10.64 30.51 0.97
CA TYR A 241 10.37 31.70 1.81
C TYR A 241 9.21 31.35 2.73
N LEU A 242 9.42 31.52 4.06
CA LEU A 242 8.36 31.43 5.08
C LEU A 242 8.13 32.82 5.67
N ASP A 243 6.85 33.27 5.63
CA ASP A 243 6.47 34.61 6.07
C ASP A 243 7.37 35.70 5.44
N GLY A 244 7.74 35.54 4.17
CA GLY A 244 8.59 36.46 3.41
C GLY A 244 10.09 36.38 3.68
N ARG A 245 10.56 35.48 4.53
CA ARG A 245 11.99 35.28 4.83
C ARG A 245 12.52 34.00 4.21
N GLU A 246 13.65 34.09 3.52
CA GLU A 246 14.35 32.90 2.98
C GLU A 246 14.76 31.97 4.12
N THR A 247 14.49 30.69 3.97
CA THR A 247 14.87 29.64 4.91
C THR A 247 15.42 28.42 4.20
N THR A 248 16.42 27.81 4.81
CA THR A 248 17.04 26.54 4.37
C THR A 248 16.66 25.36 5.28
N PHE A 249 15.76 25.60 6.22
CA PHE A 249 15.26 24.60 7.16
C PHE A 249 13.75 24.69 7.28
N PHE A 250 13.10 23.52 7.48
CA PHE A 250 11.69 23.42 7.80
C PHE A 250 11.47 22.46 8.96
N PHE A 251 10.45 22.74 9.79
CA PHE A 251 10.06 21.87 10.90
C PHE A 251 8.68 21.28 10.58
N PHE A 252 8.66 19.99 10.30
CA PHE A 252 7.42 19.30 10.00
C PHE A 252 6.61 19.00 11.28
N GLY A 253 5.30 19.24 11.19
CA GLY A 253 4.33 18.99 12.27
C GLY A 253 3.95 17.52 12.43
N GLN A 254 4.23 16.69 11.43
CA GLN A 254 3.93 15.26 11.42
C GLN A 254 5.07 14.44 10.82
N ASP A 255 4.96 13.12 10.92
CA ASP A 255 5.88 12.17 10.29
C ASP A 255 5.54 11.98 8.81
N TYR A 256 6.56 11.68 8.01
CA TYR A 256 6.43 11.45 6.57
C TYR A 256 7.05 10.11 6.17
N TYR A 257 6.64 9.63 5.00
CA TYR A 257 7.07 8.35 4.43
C TYR A 257 7.46 8.49 2.97
N TRP A 258 8.34 7.59 2.53
CA TRP A 258 8.68 7.45 1.12
C TRP A 258 8.12 6.13 0.59
N MET A 259 7.16 6.23 -0.32
CA MET A 259 6.43 5.12 -0.90
C MET A 259 6.93 4.85 -2.30
N LEU A 260 7.25 3.60 -2.61
CA LEU A 260 7.62 3.18 -3.96
C LEU A 260 6.79 1.99 -4.40
N SER A 261 6.40 1.99 -5.65
CA SER A 261 5.64 0.90 -6.26
C SER A 261 6.57 -0.18 -6.81
N ASP A 262 6.10 -1.42 -6.81
CA ASP A 262 6.87 -2.56 -7.35
C ASP A 262 6.99 -2.48 -8.88
N ASN A 263 5.98 -1.92 -9.57
CA ASN A 263 6.04 -1.59 -11.00
C ASN A 263 6.43 -0.13 -11.20
N VAL A 264 7.68 0.09 -11.54
CA VAL A 264 8.28 1.43 -11.71
C VAL A 264 7.66 2.21 -12.88
N ASN A 265 7.22 1.51 -13.94
CA ASN A 265 6.81 2.11 -15.22
C ASN A 265 5.36 2.57 -15.25
N GLU A 266 4.47 1.91 -14.51
CA GLU A 266 3.03 2.16 -14.55
C GLU A 266 2.49 2.60 -13.20
N SER A 267 3.30 3.34 -12.43
CA SER A 267 2.92 3.77 -11.10
C SER A 267 3.13 5.25 -10.84
N VAL A 268 2.25 5.78 -10.03
CA VAL A 268 2.38 7.09 -9.39
C VAL A 268 2.65 6.85 -7.92
N ASP A 269 3.86 7.22 -7.47
CA ASP A 269 4.32 7.03 -6.11
C ASP A 269 5.15 8.24 -5.63
N SER A 270 5.92 8.12 -4.55
CA SER A 270 6.67 9.25 -3.99
C SER A 270 7.66 9.90 -4.94
N ARG A 271 8.07 9.25 -6.01
CA ARG A 271 8.88 9.88 -7.08
C ARG A 271 8.11 11.01 -7.78
N HIS A 272 6.78 10.94 -7.80
CA HIS A 272 5.87 11.89 -8.42
C HIS A 272 5.12 12.74 -7.39
N LEU A 273 4.74 12.12 -6.26
CA LEU A 273 3.90 12.70 -5.22
C LEU A 273 4.70 13.39 -4.09
N GLY A 274 6.02 13.17 -4.04
CA GLY A 274 6.84 13.59 -2.91
C GLY A 274 6.62 12.73 -1.66
N PHE A 275 6.96 13.27 -0.50
CA PHE A 275 6.77 12.61 0.78
C PHE A 275 5.29 12.52 1.16
N ILE A 276 4.88 11.35 1.65
CA ILE A 276 3.50 11.09 2.06
C ILE A 276 3.36 11.33 3.57
N PRO A 277 2.48 12.23 4.02
CA PRO A 277 2.28 12.53 5.42
C PRO A 277 1.51 11.41 6.14
N HIS A 278 1.71 11.31 7.45
CA HIS A 278 1.12 10.25 8.29
C HIS A 278 -0.41 10.23 8.24
N ASP A 279 -1.06 11.39 8.25
CA ASP A 279 -2.51 11.53 8.21
C ASP A 279 -3.15 11.14 6.85
N HIS A 280 -2.33 10.92 5.82
CA HIS A 280 -2.74 10.40 4.52
C HIS A 280 -2.59 8.87 4.39
N ILE A 281 -2.05 8.20 5.40
CA ILE A 281 -1.99 6.73 5.45
C ILE A 281 -3.36 6.19 5.84
N ILE A 282 -3.92 5.32 5.00
CA ILE A 282 -5.20 4.66 5.27
C ILE A 282 -4.99 3.36 6.04
N GLY A 283 -3.99 2.57 5.65
CA GLY A 283 -3.67 1.33 6.32
C GLY A 283 -2.76 0.41 5.52
N ASN A 284 -2.41 -0.72 6.12
CA ASN A 284 -1.58 -1.74 5.50
C ASN A 284 -2.42 -2.77 4.75
N ALA A 285 -2.05 -3.07 3.51
CA ALA A 285 -2.58 -4.21 2.79
C ALA A 285 -2.15 -5.50 3.49
N TRP A 286 -3.14 -6.30 3.88
CA TRP A 286 -2.87 -7.48 4.69
C TRP A 286 -2.99 -8.77 3.90
N LEU A 287 -4.13 -8.94 3.20
CA LEU A 287 -4.52 -10.20 2.58
C LEU A 287 -5.22 -9.94 1.24
N CYS A 288 -4.88 -10.70 0.20
CA CYS A 288 -5.71 -10.82 -0.99
C CYS A 288 -6.82 -11.82 -0.71
N TRP A 289 -8.06 -11.36 -0.53
CA TRP A 289 -9.18 -12.24 -0.15
C TRP A 289 -9.98 -12.74 -1.36
N PHE A 290 -9.89 -12.05 -2.50
CA PHE A 290 -10.50 -12.47 -3.76
C PHE A 290 -9.61 -12.08 -4.94
N SER A 291 -9.42 -13.02 -5.88
CA SER A 291 -8.68 -12.85 -7.12
C SER A 291 -9.28 -13.72 -8.21
N ARG A 292 -9.09 -13.32 -9.48
CA ARG A 292 -9.38 -14.21 -10.63
C ARG A 292 -8.41 -15.39 -10.67
N ASP A 293 -7.19 -15.19 -10.24
CA ASP A 293 -6.23 -16.28 -10.01
C ASP A 293 -6.48 -16.90 -8.63
N LYS A 294 -7.01 -18.12 -8.64
CA LYS A 294 -7.33 -18.86 -7.41
C LYS A 294 -6.13 -19.11 -6.50
N GLN A 295 -4.90 -19.13 -7.06
CA GLN A 295 -3.69 -19.35 -6.29
C GLN A 295 -3.33 -18.16 -5.39
N ARG A 296 -3.93 -17.00 -5.61
CA ARG A 296 -3.68 -15.75 -4.87
C ARG A 296 -4.68 -15.51 -3.74
N ILE A 297 -5.80 -16.26 -3.74
CA ILE A 297 -6.84 -16.10 -2.73
C ILE A 297 -6.31 -16.53 -1.37
N PHE A 298 -6.57 -15.70 -0.33
CA PHE A 298 -6.10 -15.84 1.05
C PHE A 298 -4.57 -15.83 1.23
N LYS A 299 -3.84 -15.28 0.26
CA LYS A 299 -2.41 -15.06 0.45
C LYS A 299 -2.12 -13.70 1.07
N PRO A 300 -1.14 -13.63 1.99
CA PRO A 300 -0.71 -12.35 2.55
C PRO A 300 -0.08 -11.48 1.46
N VAL A 301 -0.30 -10.18 1.57
CA VAL A 301 0.35 -9.19 0.71
C VAL A 301 1.71 -8.86 1.34
N ASN A 302 2.79 -9.28 0.65
CA ASN A 302 4.18 -9.09 1.10
C ASN A 302 4.99 -8.33 0.07
#